data_d6d54c35278891b36d53fcc34f2c5ec8
#
_entry.id   d6d54c35278891b36d53fcc34f2c5ec8
#
_cell.length_a   1.000
_cell.length_b   1.000
_cell.length_c   1.000
_cell.angle_alpha   90.00
_cell.angle_beta   90.00
_cell.angle_gamma   90.00
#
_symmetry.space_group_name_H-M   'P 1'
#
loop_
_entity.id
_entity.type
_entity.pdbx_description
1 polymer ?
#
loop_
_entity_poly.entity_id
_entity_poly.type
_entity_poly.pdbx_seq_one_letter_code
_entity_poly.pdbx_strand_id
1 'polypeptide(L)'
;PTACQPVWMARRYPETLYVDNLGVQRSYGGRHYHCYNSPVFRDFTEKICLEMSRRFGHNPYVLGFQVDNEMGQEHSGRCQCPVCRRKFKEAMKEKFHGDIGALNEAFGSLFWGQRFDGFEQVEPPAAGSREDAKSNLGWRGTNMPALRLEFERFASDSLVDYFRLQRDALRRFSDKPVTHNT
;
A
#
# COMPACT_ATOMS: atom_id res chain seq x y z
N PRO A 1 9.99 -9.27 8.96
CA PRO A 1 10.47 -8.19 8.08
C PRO A 1 10.66 -6.91 8.86
N THR A 2 11.51 -6.04 8.36
CA THR A 2 11.81 -4.75 8.97
C THR A 2 11.14 -3.63 8.16
N ALA A 3 11.05 -2.43 8.73
CA ALA A 3 10.52 -1.23 8.05
C ALA A 3 11.28 -0.85 6.75
N CYS A 4 12.35 -1.57 6.42
CA CYS A 4 13.18 -1.31 5.24
C CYS A 4 13.50 -2.61 4.51
N GLN A 5 13.37 -2.60 3.19
CA GLN A 5 13.88 -3.71 2.38
C GLN A 5 15.41 -3.61 2.24
N PRO A 6 16.13 -4.72 1.99
CA PRO A 6 17.57 -4.68 1.75
C PRO A 6 17.92 -3.90 0.46
N VAL A 7 19.06 -3.21 0.47
CA VAL A 7 19.53 -2.42 -0.68
C VAL A 7 19.69 -3.27 -1.95
N TRP A 8 20.15 -4.52 -1.81
CA TRP A 8 20.29 -5.42 -2.95
C TRP A 8 18.94 -5.68 -3.64
N MET A 9 17.83 -5.77 -2.88
CA MET A 9 16.49 -5.96 -3.41
C MET A 9 16.03 -4.73 -4.19
N ALA A 10 16.21 -3.53 -3.62
CA ALA A 10 15.87 -2.28 -4.29
C ALA A 10 16.63 -2.08 -5.61
N ARG A 11 17.88 -2.55 -5.67
CA ARG A 11 18.70 -2.46 -6.90
C ARG A 11 18.34 -3.50 -7.94
N ARG A 12 18.05 -4.72 -7.52
CA ARG A 12 17.74 -5.82 -8.43
C ARG A 12 16.30 -5.79 -8.92
N TYR A 13 15.39 -5.25 -8.10
CA TYR A 13 13.95 -5.20 -8.32
C TYR A 13 13.43 -3.78 -8.05
N PRO A 14 13.79 -2.78 -8.89
CA PRO A 14 13.39 -1.39 -8.68
C PRO A 14 11.88 -1.17 -8.68
N GLU A 15 11.10 -2.09 -9.27
CA GLU A 15 9.63 -2.11 -9.23
C GLU A 15 9.07 -2.36 -7.82
N THR A 16 9.91 -2.74 -6.85
CA THR A 16 9.52 -2.84 -5.44
C THR A 16 9.50 -1.50 -4.73
N LEU A 17 10.09 -0.47 -5.34
CA LEU A 17 10.20 0.85 -4.73
C LEU A 17 8.88 1.61 -4.78
N TYR A 18 8.65 2.39 -3.73
CA TYR A 18 7.50 3.27 -3.60
C TYR A 18 7.54 4.40 -4.65
N VAL A 19 6.39 4.69 -5.23
CA VAL A 19 6.18 5.86 -6.10
C VAL A 19 5.21 6.80 -5.39
N ASP A 20 5.59 8.05 -5.26
CA ASP A 20 4.79 9.06 -4.57
C ASP A 20 3.68 9.66 -5.46
N ASN A 21 2.91 10.59 -4.91
CA ASN A 21 1.80 11.25 -5.57
C ASN A 21 2.23 12.30 -6.62
N LEU A 22 3.53 12.51 -6.80
CA LEU A 22 4.13 13.27 -7.91
C LEU A 22 4.64 12.34 -9.01
N GLY A 23 4.49 11.03 -8.87
CA GLY A 23 5.04 10.03 -9.80
C GLY A 23 6.54 9.79 -9.63
N VAL A 24 7.16 10.29 -8.54
CA VAL A 24 8.59 10.12 -8.30
C VAL A 24 8.83 8.83 -7.54
N GLN A 25 9.66 7.96 -8.11
CA GLN A 25 10.08 6.74 -7.44
C GLN A 25 11.09 7.08 -6.33
N ARG A 26 10.84 6.54 -5.13
CA ARG A 26 11.73 6.74 -3.99
C ARG A 26 12.99 5.91 -4.13
N SER A 27 14.10 6.43 -3.58
CA SER A 27 15.36 5.69 -3.46
C SER A 27 15.38 4.88 -2.15
N TYR A 28 16.29 3.92 -2.08
CA TYR A 28 16.58 3.18 -0.85
C TYR A 28 17.31 4.07 0.18
N GLY A 29 17.30 3.63 1.44
CA GLY A 29 18.02 4.30 2.53
C GLY A 29 17.14 5.02 3.54
N GLY A 30 15.84 5.17 3.28
CA GLY A 30 14.82 5.63 4.23
C GLY A 30 14.01 4.47 4.80
N ARG A 31 13.00 4.79 5.62
CA ARG A 31 11.99 3.84 6.08
C ARG A 31 10.85 3.77 5.05
N HIS A 32 10.18 2.62 4.95
CA HIS A 32 8.97 2.41 4.16
C HIS A 32 9.07 2.89 2.69
N TYR A 33 10.25 2.74 2.07
CA TYR A 33 10.47 3.14 0.68
C TYR A 33 10.06 2.07 -0.35
N HIS A 34 9.43 0.99 0.10
CA HIS A 34 8.94 -0.10 -0.72
C HIS A 34 7.42 -0.04 -0.91
N CYS A 35 6.95 -0.71 -1.94
CA CYS A 35 5.53 -0.87 -2.24
C CYS A 35 4.98 -2.15 -1.62
N TYR A 36 4.06 -2.06 -0.68
CA TYR A 36 3.39 -3.20 -0.03
C TYR A 36 2.53 -4.05 -0.98
N ASN A 37 2.18 -3.50 -2.14
CA ASN A 37 1.45 -4.21 -3.19
C ASN A 37 2.36 -4.86 -4.25
N SER A 38 3.68 -4.61 -4.22
CA SER A 38 4.61 -5.24 -5.17
C SER A 38 4.60 -6.76 -5.03
N PRO A 39 4.29 -7.52 -6.10
CA PRO A 39 4.30 -8.98 -6.03
C PRO A 39 5.67 -9.54 -5.63
N VAL A 40 6.73 -8.96 -6.15
CA VAL A 40 8.11 -9.38 -5.83
C VAL A 40 8.43 -9.14 -4.36
N PHE A 41 8.06 -7.96 -3.80
CA PHE A 41 8.29 -7.68 -2.40
C PHE A 41 7.49 -8.61 -1.49
N ARG A 42 6.25 -8.91 -1.85
CA ARG A 42 5.37 -9.83 -1.11
C ARG A 42 5.90 -11.26 -1.12
N ASP A 43 6.40 -11.75 -2.26
CA ASP A 43 6.99 -13.09 -2.37
C ASP A 43 8.21 -13.24 -1.45
N PHE A 44 9.12 -12.27 -1.42
CA PHE A 44 10.25 -12.29 -0.49
C PHE A 44 9.82 -12.15 0.97
N THR A 45 8.79 -11.37 1.25
CA THR A 45 8.23 -11.25 2.60
C THR A 45 7.65 -12.57 3.08
N GLU A 46 6.87 -13.24 2.26
CA GLU A 46 6.30 -14.55 2.60
C GLU A 46 7.41 -15.57 2.87
N LYS A 47 8.41 -15.66 1.99
CA LYS A 47 9.56 -16.56 2.14
C LYS A 47 10.29 -16.35 3.46
N ILE A 48 10.60 -15.10 3.82
CA ILE A 48 11.31 -14.83 5.09
C ILE A 48 10.44 -15.14 6.31
N CYS A 49 9.14 -14.84 6.27
CA CYS A 49 8.22 -15.19 7.34
C CYS A 49 8.10 -16.71 7.55
N LEU A 50 7.98 -17.47 6.47
CA LEU A 50 7.97 -18.93 6.51
C LEU A 50 9.26 -19.47 7.11
N GLU A 51 10.41 -18.97 6.70
CA GLU A 51 11.70 -19.44 7.21
C GLU A 51 11.90 -19.07 8.69
N MET A 52 11.48 -17.88 9.10
CA MET A 52 11.53 -17.46 10.50
C MET A 52 10.65 -18.34 11.39
N SER A 53 9.41 -18.63 10.98
CA SER A 53 8.52 -19.48 11.76
C SER A 53 8.97 -20.93 11.80
N ARG A 54 9.56 -21.46 10.72
CA ARG A 54 10.12 -22.80 10.68
C ARG A 54 11.28 -22.95 11.67
N ARG A 55 12.19 -21.98 11.73
CA ARG A 55 13.38 -22.03 12.60
C ARG A 55 13.08 -21.70 14.05
N PHE A 56 12.19 -20.75 14.29
CA PHE A 56 12.00 -20.17 15.61
C PHE A 56 10.60 -20.41 16.20
N GLY A 57 9.67 -20.93 15.43
CA GLY A 57 8.28 -21.10 15.84
C GLY A 57 8.10 -21.97 17.08
N HIS A 58 8.94 -23.00 17.25
CA HIS A 58 8.89 -23.90 18.40
C HIS A 58 9.95 -23.60 19.47
N ASN A 59 10.77 -22.56 19.28
CA ASN A 59 11.79 -22.19 20.25
C ASN A 59 11.13 -21.64 21.53
N PRO A 60 11.35 -22.22 22.72
CA PRO A 60 10.68 -21.80 23.96
C PRO A 60 11.08 -20.37 24.40
N TYR A 61 12.20 -19.87 23.94
CA TYR A 61 12.67 -18.52 24.27
C TYR A 61 12.10 -17.43 23.35
N VAL A 62 11.39 -17.80 22.29
CA VAL A 62 10.68 -16.85 21.43
C VAL A 62 9.24 -16.73 21.93
N LEU A 63 8.85 -15.55 22.38
CA LEU A 63 7.52 -15.29 22.93
C LEU A 63 6.47 -15.02 21.84
N GLY A 64 6.88 -14.45 20.72
CA GLY A 64 6.00 -14.09 19.61
C GLY A 64 6.77 -13.44 18.47
N PHE A 65 6.03 -13.01 17.46
CA PHE A 65 6.58 -12.31 16.28
C PHE A 65 5.94 -10.93 16.14
N GLN A 66 6.77 -9.91 16.05
CA GLN A 66 6.31 -8.61 15.57
C GLN A 66 6.57 -8.54 14.07
N VAL A 67 5.53 -8.27 13.29
CA VAL A 67 5.64 -8.13 11.84
C VAL A 67 5.75 -6.65 11.47
N ASP A 68 6.79 -6.33 10.70
CA ASP A 68 7.11 -4.98 10.27
C ASP A 68 7.29 -4.00 11.46
N ASN A 69 7.22 -2.71 11.19
CA ASN A 69 7.27 -1.66 12.21
C ASN A 69 6.52 -0.42 11.72
N GLU A 70 5.54 0.05 12.48
CA GLU A 70 4.81 1.29 12.24
C GLU A 70 4.27 1.43 10.80
N MET A 71 3.67 0.35 10.26
CA MET A 71 3.00 0.43 8.95
C MET A 71 1.92 1.50 9.00
N GLY A 72 1.84 2.32 7.94
CA GLY A 72 0.95 3.48 7.88
C GLY A 72 1.65 4.81 8.16
N GLN A 73 2.84 4.78 8.78
CA GLN A 73 3.69 5.96 8.96
C GLN A 73 4.46 6.32 7.66
N GLU A 74 4.97 7.54 7.59
CA GLU A 74 5.88 8.01 6.52
C GLU A 74 5.34 7.77 5.10
N HIS A 75 4.05 8.00 4.88
CA HIS A 75 3.34 7.80 3.60
C HIS A 75 3.21 6.32 3.15
N SER A 76 3.60 5.37 3.98
CA SER A 76 3.47 3.95 3.64
C SER A 76 2.03 3.56 3.30
N GLY A 77 1.87 2.63 2.37
CA GLY A 77 0.55 2.23 1.84
C GLY A 77 0.00 3.13 0.73
N ARG A 78 0.44 4.37 0.60
CA ARG A 78 -0.05 5.34 -0.39
C ARG A 78 0.75 5.34 -1.69
N CYS A 79 1.35 4.22 -2.04
CA CYS A 79 2.13 4.06 -3.26
C CYS A 79 1.26 4.23 -4.51
N GLN A 80 1.77 4.96 -5.50
CA GLN A 80 1.12 5.18 -6.79
C GLN A 80 1.88 4.53 -7.96
N CYS A 81 2.63 3.46 -7.71
CA CYS A 81 3.26 2.68 -8.77
C CYS A 81 2.20 2.01 -9.69
N PRO A 82 2.58 1.51 -10.87
CA PRO A 82 1.63 0.89 -11.79
C PRO A 82 0.79 -0.24 -11.17
N VAL A 83 1.35 -1.01 -10.24
CA VAL A 83 0.62 -2.07 -9.52
C VAL A 83 -0.47 -1.47 -8.63
N CYS A 84 -0.16 -0.42 -7.85
CA CYS A 84 -1.12 0.23 -6.97
C CYS A 84 -2.22 0.95 -7.75
N ARG A 85 -1.88 1.63 -8.85
CA ARG A 85 -2.86 2.27 -9.73
C ARG A 85 -3.86 1.27 -10.28
N ARG A 86 -3.38 0.14 -10.80
CA ARG A 86 -4.25 -0.93 -11.30
C ARG A 86 -5.14 -1.49 -10.19
N LYS A 87 -4.58 -1.86 -9.05
CA LYS A 87 -5.35 -2.39 -7.91
C LYS A 87 -6.39 -1.39 -7.39
N PHE A 88 -6.08 -0.12 -7.37
CA PHE A 88 -7.04 0.92 -6.97
C PHE A 88 -8.22 1.00 -7.93
N LYS A 89 -7.98 0.98 -9.25
CA LYS A 89 -9.04 0.93 -10.27
C LYS A 89 -9.91 -0.31 -10.11
N GLU A 90 -9.29 -1.47 -9.91
CA GLU A 90 -10.00 -2.74 -9.68
C GLU A 90 -10.87 -2.65 -8.42
N ALA A 91 -10.34 -2.12 -7.32
CA ALA A 91 -11.08 -1.92 -6.07
C ALA A 91 -12.28 -0.96 -6.25
N MET A 92 -12.10 0.13 -6.99
CA MET A 92 -13.22 1.04 -7.30
C MET A 92 -14.27 0.38 -8.17
N LYS A 93 -13.84 -0.37 -9.20
CA LYS A 93 -14.77 -1.12 -10.05
C LYS A 93 -15.57 -2.17 -9.26
N GLU A 94 -14.92 -2.88 -8.37
CA GLU A 94 -15.59 -3.85 -7.50
C GLU A 94 -16.57 -3.16 -6.55
N LYS A 95 -16.15 -2.10 -5.86
CA LYS A 95 -16.97 -1.35 -4.91
C LYS A 95 -18.25 -0.80 -5.52
N PHE A 96 -18.19 -0.33 -6.76
CA PHE A 96 -19.32 0.22 -7.48
C PHE A 96 -19.95 -0.78 -8.46
N HIS A 97 -19.68 -2.08 -8.34
CA HIS A 97 -20.24 -3.16 -9.13
C HIS A 97 -20.13 -2.95 -10.65
N GLY A 98 -19.08 -2.27 -11.10
CA GLY A 98 -18.85 -1.93 -12.50
C GLY A 98 -19.69 -0.76 -13.02
N ASP A 99 -20.49 -0.12 -12.18
CA ASP A 99 -21.32 1.04 -12.54
C ASP A 99 -20.54 2.36 -12.33
N ILE A 100 -20.05 2.94 -13.42
CA ILE A 100 -19.35 4.22 -13.40
C ILE A 100 -20.29 5.39 -13.08
N GLY A 101 -21.58 5.26 -13.40
CA GLY A 101 -22.61 6.23 -13.05
C GLY A 101 -22.76 6.36 -11.53
N ALA A 102 -22.87 5.22 -10.83
CA ALA A 102 -22.93 5.18 -9.38
C ALA A 102 -21.68 5.78 -8.73
N LEU A 103 -20.48 5.51 -9.27
CA LEU A 103 -19.25 6.17 -8.79
C LEU A 103 -19.32 7.68 -8.98
N ASN A 104 -19.70 8.15 -10.16
CA ASN A 104 -19.80 9.58 -10.46
C ASN A 104 -20.78 10.31 -9.53
N GLU A 105 -21.91 9.70 -9.25
CA GLU A 105 -22.91 10.23 -8.31
C GLU A 105 -22.33 10.30 -6.89
N ALA A 106 -21.76 9.20 -6.38
CA ALA A 106 -21.15 9.13 -5.06
C ALA A 106 -20.00 10.10 -4.86
N PHE A 107 -19.26 10.41 -5.92
CA PHE A 107 -18.13 11.33 -5.88
C PHE A 107 -18.51 12.79 -6.12
N GLY A 108 -19.75 13.07 -6.54
CA GLY A 108 -20.18 14.41 -6.94
C GLY A 108 -19.39 14.95 -8.14
N SER A 109 -19.02 14.07 -9.06
CA SER A 109 -18.03 14.34 -10.12
C SER A 109 -18.49 15.32 -11.20
N LEU A 110 -19.75 15.73 -11.19
CA LEU A 110 -20.24 16.80 -12.08
C LEU A 110 -19.61 18.17 -11.77
N PHE A 111 -19.17 18.35 -10.53
CA PHE A 111 -18.52 19.59 -10.12
C PHE A 111 -17.19 19.77 -10.86
N TRP A 112 -17.02 20.93 -11.52
CA TRP A 112 -15.86 21.26 -12.35
C TRP A 112 -15.54 20.27 -13.46
N GLY A 113 -16.53 19.53 -13.95
CA GLY A 113 -16.35 18.62 -15.09
C GLY A 113 -15.46 17.41 -14.79
N GLN A 114 -15.43 16.95 -13.54
CA GLN A 114 -14.58 15.82 -13.09
C GLN A 114 -15.22 14.45 -13.33
N ARG A 115 -16.23 14.38 -14.19
CA ARG A 115 -16.93 13.14 -14.50
C ARG A 115 -16.02 12.13 -15.19
N PHE A 116 -16.04 10.89 -14.74
CA PHE A 116 -15.38 9.76 -15.39
C PHE A 116 -16.31 9.11 -16.42
N ASP A 117 -15.76 8.74 -17.58
CA ASP A 117 -16.47 7.96 -18.60
C ASP A 117 -16.29 6.46 -18.39
N GLY A 118 -15.21 6.05 -17.71
CA GLY A 118 -14.92 4.66 -17.40
C GLY A 118 -13.93 4.51 -16.24
N PHE A 119 -13.83 3.30 -15.69
CA PHE A 119 -12.95 3.01 -14.55
C PHE A 119 -11.45 3.14 -14.88
N GLU A 120 -11.08 3.08 -16.16
CA GLU A 120 -9.70 3.31 -16.60
C GLU A 120 -9.20 4.73 -16.31
N GLN A 121 -10.12 5.68 -16.20
CA GLN A 121 -9.83 7.09 -15.86
C GLN A 121 -9.72 7.32 -14.34
N VAL A 122 -10.14 6.38 -13.51
CA VAL A 122 -10.13 6.51 -12.03
C VAL A 122 -8.72 6.27 -11.52
N GLU A 123 -7.93 7.34 -11.42
CA GLU A 123 -6.56 7.30 -10.91
C GLU A 123 -6.49 7.71 -9.44
N PRO A 124 -5.48 7.24 -8.67
CA PRO A 124 -5.19 7.80 -7.36
C PRO A 124 -5.01 9.31 -7.41
N PRO A 125 -5.39 10.04 -6.34
CA PRO A 125 -5.30 11.49 -6.33
C PRO A 125 -3.86 11.98 -6.52
N ALA A 126 -3.65 12.83 -7.51
CA ALA A 126 -2.34 13.45 -7.77
C ALA A 126 -2.12 14.67 -6.86
N ALA A 127 -0.85 15.00 -6.59
CA ALA A 127 -0.49 16.28 -6.00
C ALA A 127 -0.49 17.38 -7.06
N GLY A 128 -0.91 18.59 -6.68
CA GLY A 128 -0.86 19.77 -7.57
C GLY A 128 0.56 20.34 -7.72
N SER A 129 1.36 20.26 -6.66
CA SER A 129 2.72 20.76 -6.62
C SER A 129 3.58 19.95 -5.64
N ARG A 130 4.90 20.20 -5.65
CA ARG A 130 5.80 19.63 -4.64
C ARG A 130 5.50 20.09 -3.23
N GLU A 131 5.05 21.32 -3.06
CA GLU A 131 4.63 21.90 -1.80
C GLU A 131 3.36 21.22 -1.29
N ASP A 132 2.40 20.98 -2.16
CA ASP A 132 1.16 20.24 -1.83
C ASP A 132 1.47 18.78 -1.45
N ALA A 133 2.45 18.16 -2.08
CA ALA A 133 2.88 16.80 -1.75
C ALA A 133 3.52 16.70 -0.36
N LYS A 134 4.14 17.77 0.13
CA LYS A 134 4.74 17.84 1.47
C LYS A 134 3.72 18.12 2.56
N SER A 135 2.64 18.81 2.24
CA SER A 135 1.56 19.06 3.19
C SER A 135 0.68 17.81 3.29
N ASN A 136 0.33 17.41 4.51
CA ASN A 136 -0.69 16.37 4.72
C ASN A 136 -2.07 16.80 4.15
N LEU A 137 -2.17 18.04 3.68
CA LEU A 137 -3.33 18.65 3.05
C LEU A 137 -3.34 18.47 1.52
N GLY A 138 -2.37 17.82 0.90
CA GLY A 138 -2.11 17.63 -0.56
C GLY A 138 -3.29 17.53 -1.54
N TRP A 139 -4.37 18.25 -1.27
CA TRP A 139 -5.63 18.25 -2.00
C TRP A 139 -5.71 19.32 -3.10
N ARG A 140 -4.68 20.17 -3.25
CA ARG A 140 -4.66 21.20 -4.28
C ARG A 140 -4.49 20.66 -5.69
N GLY A 141 -4.10 19.37 -5.86
CA GLY A 141 -3.97 18.74 -7.17
C GLY A 141 -5.26 18.10 -7.68
N THR A 142 -6.00 17.43 -6.82
CA THR A 142 -7.27 16.78 -7.19
C THR A 142 -8.35 17.22 -6.22
N ASN A 143 -9.22 18.10 -6.67
CA ASN A 143 -10.32 18.61 -5.85
C ASN A 143 -11.52 17.64 -5.87
N MET A 144 -11.29 16.42 -5.42
CA MET A 144 -12.29 15.36 -5.30
C MET A 144 -12.12 14.64 -3.96
N PRO A 145 -12.76 15.14 -2.88
CA PRO A 145 -12.59 14.59 -1.52
C PRO A 145 -12.97 13.11 -1.42
N ALA A 146 -14.00 12.68 -2.15
CA ALA A 146 -14.43 11.29 -2.17
C ALA A 146 -13.35 10.36 -2.75
N LEU A 147 -12.73 10.73 -3.88
CA LEU A 147 -11.62 9.96 -4.48
C LEU A 147 -10.46 9.84 -3.50
N ARG A 148 -10.14 10.92 -2.79
CA ARG A 148 -9.08 10.91 -1.77
C ARG A 148 -9.42 9.97 -0.63
N LEU A 149 -10.64 10.04 -0.09
CA LEU A 149 -11.08 9.15 0.98
C LEU A 149 -11.01 7.67 0.55
N GLU A 150 -11.43 7.35 -0.66
CA GLU A 150 -11.35 5.99 -1.18
C GLU A 150 -9.89 5.54 -1.37
N PHE A 151 -9.00 6.42 -1.77
CA PHE A 151 -7.59 6.07 -1.87
C PHE A 151 -6.95 5.83 -0.49
N GLU A 152 -7.32 6.61 0.55
CA GLU A 152 -6.87 6.35 1.92
C GLU A 152 -7.40 5.01 2.45
N ARG A 153 -8.65 4.65 2.15
CA ARG A 153 -9.23 3.33 2.47
C ARG A 153 -8.46 2.21 1.77
N PHE A 154 -8.23 2.36 0.47
CA PHE A 154 -7.43 1.40 -0.31
C PHE A 154 -6.02 1.25 0.26
N ALA A 155 -5.37 2.34 0.66
CA ALA A 155 -4.05 2.30 1.29
C ALA A 155 -4.09 1.52 2.60
N SER A 156 -5.07 1.79 3.46
CA SER A 156 -5.28 1.06 4.71
C SER A 156 -5.52 -0.44 4.47
N ASP A 157 -6.41 -0.78 3.54
CA ASP A 157 -6.71 -2.17 3.20
C ASP A 157 -5.48 -2.90 2.66
N SER A 158 -4.65 -2.23 1.87
CA SER A 158 -3.37 -2.77 1.37
C SER A 158 -2.40 -3.10 2.50
N LEU A 159 -2.34 -2.29 3.55
CA LEU A 159 -1.52 -2.55 4.73
C LEU A 159 -2.05 -3.73 5.54
N VAL A 160 -3.35 -3.79 5.76
CA VAL A 160 -4.01 -4.91 6.45
C VAL A 160 -3.79 -6.22 5.69
N ASP A 161 -3.91 -6.19 4.37
CA ASP A 161 -3.67 -7.37 3.52
C ASP A 161 -2.19 -7.81 3.58
N TYR A 162 -1.26 -6.87 3.61
CA TYR A 162 0.15 -7.18 3.79
C TYR A 162 0.47 -7.72 5.20
N PHE A 163 -0.19 -7.21 6.23
CA PHE A 163 -0.09 -7.79 7.58
C PHE A 163 -0.59 -9.24 7.59
N ARG A 164 -1.74 -9.49 6.97
CA ARG A 164 -2.32 -10.86 6.86
C ARG A 164 -1.37 -11.81 6.17
N LEU A 165 -0.75 -11.42 5.07
CA LEU A 165 0.26 -12.23 4.38
C LEU A 165 1.36 -12.70 5.34
N GLN A 166 1.91 -11.80 6.13
CA GLN A 166 2.98 -12.11 7.09
C GLN A 166 2.48 -13.01 8.23
N ARG A 167 1.34 -12.67 8.81
CA ARG A 167 0.72 -13.47 9.87
C ARG A 167 0.46 -14.89 9.40
N ASP A 168 -0.13 -15.05 8.24
CA ASP A 168 -0.54 -16.37 7.72
C ASP A 168 0.68 -17.21 7.36
N ALA A 169 1.75 -16.61 6.85
CA ALA A 169 3.02 -17.28 6.63
C ALA A 169 3.66 -17.74 7.95
N LEU A 170 3.66 -16.91 9.00
CA LEU A 170 4.18 -17.25 10.31
C LEU A 170 3.37 -18.38 10.96
N ARG A 171 2.05 -18.37 10.81
CA ARG A 171 1.12 -19.38 11.34
C ARG A 171 1.29 -20.76 10.73
N ARG A 172 2.02 -20.90 9.64
CA ARG A 172 2.31 -22.23 9.03
C ARG A 172 3.12 -23.14 9.95
N PHE A 173 3.99 -22.58 10.78
CA PHE A 173 4.90 -23.34 11.64
C PHE A 173 4.97 -22.80 13.08
N SER A 174 4.01 -21.97 13.50
CA SER A 174 4.01 -21.42 14.85
C SER A 174 2.62 -20.97 15.30
N ASP A 175 2.27 -21.32 16.53
CA ASP A 175 1.05 -20.85 17.22
C ASP A 175 1.31 -19.60 18.09
N LYS A 176 2.56 -19.09 18.09
CA LYS A 176 2.95 -17.95 18.90
C LYS A 176 2.20 -16.69 18.50
N PRO A 177 1.99 -15.73 19.43
CA PRO A 177 1.37 -14.45 19.13
C PRO A 177 2.07 -13.72 17.98
N VAL A 178 1.28 -13.13 17.09
CA VAL A 178 1.77 -12.23 16.05
C VAL A 178 1.19 -10.84 16.33
N THR A 179 2.04 -9.87 16.45
CA THR A 179 1.69 -8.49 16.78
C THR A 179 2.26 -7.49 15.77
N HIS A 180 1.77 -6.28 15.84
CA HIS A 180 2.26 -5.11 15.11
C HIS A 180 2.17 -3.89 16.02
N ASN A 181 3.06 -2.92 15.84
CA ASN A 181 2.99 -1.61 16.49
C ASN A 181 2.53 -0.54 15.49
N THR A 182 1.66 0.36 15.93
CA THR A 182 1.14 1.51 15.17
C THR A 182 1.49 2.80 15.89
#